data_2c65b7ef835f9d6a00362ad9ae868240
#
_entry.id   2c65b7ef835f9d6a00362ad9ae868240
#
_cell.length_a   1.000
_cell.length_b   1.000
_cell.length_c   1.000
_cell.angle_alpha   90.00
_cell.angle_beta   90.00
_cell.angle_gamma   90.00
#
_symmetry.space_group_name_H-M   'P 1'
#
loop_
_entity.id
_entity.type
_entity.pdbx_description
1 polymer ?
#
loop_
_entity_poly.entity_id
_entity_poly.type
_entity_poly.pdbx_seq_one_letter_code
_entity_poly.pdbx_strand_id
1 'polypeptide(L)'
;MGQSIEEVLNRLVAVEDAAQQMQDAVDAQKKELAAQMEEKKKQFDSMLELKTEQKTEELEANMEHEKAAALEQLREETKKQLAQV
;
A
#
# COMPACT_ATOMS: atom_id res chain seq x y z
N MET A 1 39.44 -49.05 -7.40
CA MET A 1 38.51 -49.73 -6.52
C MET A 1 37.28 -48.88 -6.27
N GLY A 2 36.15 -49.51 -6.34
CA GLY A 2 34.89 -48.79 -6.11
C GLY A 2 34.69 -48.31 -4.69
N GLN A 3 33.85 -47.35 -4.48
CA GLN A 3 33.45 -46.89 -3.17
C GLN A 3 32.65 -47.97 -2.45
N SER A 4 32.75 -48.04 -1.14
CA SER A 4 31.92 -48.93 -0.36
C SER A 4 30.46 -48.52 -0.44
N ILE A 5 29.55 -49.44 -0.21
CA ILE A 5 28.11 -49.18 -0.17
C ILE A 5 27.81 -48.15 0.92
N GLU A 6 28.51 -48.25 2.04
CA GLU A 6 28.36 -47.29 3.17
C GLU A 6 28.72 -45.88 2.74
N GLU A 7 29.83 -45.69 1.99
CA GLU A 7 30.21 -44.36 1.51
C GLU A 7 29.15 -43.79 0.54
N VAL A 8 28.62 -44.63 -0.35
CA VAL A 8 27.58 -44.24 -1.28
C VAL A 8 26.31 -43.81 -0.53
N LEU A 9 25.90 -44.58 0.45
CA LEU A 9 24.74 -44.29 1.27
C LEU A 9 24.93 -42.98 2.05
N ASN A 10 26.11 -42.75 2.61
CA ASN A 10 26.42 -41.52 3.33
C ASN A 10 26.35 -40.29 2.42
N ARG A 11 26.82 -40.41 1.18
CA ARG A 11 26.71 -39.35 0.16
C ARG A 11 25.27 -39.07 -0.22
N LEU A 12 24.47 -40.11 -0.37
CA LEU A 12 23.05 -39.96 -0.69
C LEU A 12 22.31 -39.24 0.42
N VAL A 13 22.60 -39.59 1.69
CA VAL A 13 22.01 -38.91 2.85
C VAL A 13 22.44 -37.44 2.87
N ALA A 14 23.72 -37.16 2.60
CA ALA A 14 24.21 -35.78 2.59
C ALA A 14 23.55 -34.94 1.48
N VAL A 15 23.34 -35.52 0.31
CA VAL A 15 22.62 -34.85 -0.80
C VAL A 15 21.18 -34.59 -0.43
N GLU A 16 20.51 -35.58 0.17
CA GLU A 16 19.13 -35.45 0.61
C GLU A 16 18.99 -34.37 1.68
N ASP A 17 19.89 -34.32 2.66
CA ASP A 17 19.89 -33.30 3.68
C ASP A 17 20.11 -31.90 3.08
N ALA A 18 21.04 -31.77 2.14
CA ALA A 18 21.30 -30.52 1.45
C ALA A 18 20.06 -30.06 0.66
N ALA A 19 19.39 -30.99 -0.02
CA ALA A 19 18.17 -30.69 -0.75
C ALA A 19 17.04 -30.23 0.18
N GLN A 20 16.91 -30.88 1.34
CA GLN A 20 15.93 -30.48 2.35
C GLN A 20 16.21 -29.10 2.93
N GLN A 21 17.48 -28.80 3.21
CA GLN A 21 17.88 -27.46 3.69
C GLN A 21 17.58 -26.38 2.65
N MET A 22 17.82 -26.67 1.38
CA MET A 22 17.48 -25.74 0.30
C MET A 22 15.99 -25.52 0.19
N GLN A 23 15.19 -26.57 0.32
CA GLN A 23 13.73 -26.47 0.31
C GLN A 23 13.23 -25.65 1.50
N ASP A 24 13.77 -25.87 2.69
CA ASP A 24 13.41 -25.12 3.88
C ASP A 24 13.76 -23.64 3.74
N ALA A 25 14.91 -23.34 3.15
CA ALA A 25 15.33 -21.96 2.88
C ALA A 25 14.38 -21.26 1.88
N VAL A 26 13.98 -21.96 0.83
CA VAL A 26 13.03 -21.44 -0.14
C VAL A 26 11.67 -21.18 0.50
N ASP A 27 11.19 -22.12 1.33
CA ASP A 27 9.93 -21.96 2.04
C ASP A 27 9.96 -20.78 3.00
N ALA A 28 11.07 -20.58 3.70
CA ALA A 28 11.27 -19.43 4.58
C ALA A 28 11.27 -18.11 3.79
N GLN A 29 11.93 -18.08 2.64
CA GLN A 29 11.93 -16.91 1.76
C GLN A 29 10.55 -16.58 1.21
N LYS A 30 9.77 -17.60 0.86
CA LYS A 30 8.39 -17.42 0.40
C LYS A 30 7.52 -16.79 1.48
N LYS A 31 7.63 -17.27 2.71
CA LYS A 31 6.90 -16.72 3.85
C LYS A 31 7.28 -15.28 4.12
N GLU A 32 8.56 -14.97 4.10
CA GLU A 32 9.06 -13.62 4.32
C GLU A 32 8.57 -12.68 3.21
N LEU A 33 8.65 -13.12 1.97
CA LEU A 33 8.16 -12.33 0.83
C LEU A 33 6.67 -12.06 0.95
N ALA A 34 5.87 -13.07 1.29
CA ALA A 34 4.44 -12.90 1.49
C ALA A 34 4.13 -11.91 2.60
N ALA A 35 4.87 -11.96 3.71
CA ALA A 35 4.72 -11.02 4.81
C ALA A 35 5.08 -9.58 4.39
N GLN A 36 6.16 -9.42 3.64
CA GLN A 36 6.58 -8.12 3.10
C GLN A 36 5.54 -7.54 2.15
N MET A 37 4.98 -8.37 1.28
CA MET A 37 3.95 -7.95 0.34
C MET A 37 2.67 -7.52 1.07
N GLU A 38 2.28 -8.25 2.10
CA GLU A 38 1.12 -7.90 2.92
C GLU A 38 1.34 -6.58 3.66
N GLU A 39 2.53 -6.36 4.19
CA GLU A 39 2.89 -5.11 4.86
C GLU A 39 2.87 -3.92 3.88
N LYS A 40 3.44 -4.10 2.70
CA LYS A 40 3.43 -3.07 1.65
C LYS A 40 2.00 -2.74 1.21
N LYS A 41 1.16 -3.74 1.10
CA LYS A 41 -0.25 -3.55 0.76
C LYS A 41 -0.96 -2.71 1.82
N LYS A 42 -0.74 -3.01 3.10
CA LYS A 42 -1.31 -2.23 4.20
C LYS A 42 -0.84 -0.77 4.18
N GLN A 43 0.46 -0.57 3.95
CA GLN A 43 1.04 0.77 3.85
C GLN A 43 0.44 1.55 2.69
N PHE A 44 0.30 0.90 1.55
CA PHE A 44 -0.30 1.49 0.36
C PHE A 44 -1.76 1.86 0.61
N ASP A 45 -2.54 0.96 1.19
CA ASP A 45 -3.95 1.20 1.51
C ASP A 45 -4.10 2.37 2.50
N SER A 46 -3.25 2.43 3.54
CA SER A 46 -3.25 3.53 4.50
C SER A 46 -2.89 4.87 3.84
N MET A 47 -1.91 4.85 2.95
CA MET A 47 -1.50 6.06 2.22
C MET A 47 -2.61 6.54 1.29
N LEU A 48 -3.28 5.61 0.62
CA LEU A 48 -4.40 5.93 -0.27
C LEU A 48 -5.57 6.53 0.50
N GLU A 49 -5.90 5.95 1.65
CA GLU A 49 -6.95 6.44 2.54
C GLU A 49 -6.65 7.86 3.03
N LEU A 50 -5.41 8.10 3.44
CA LEU A 50 -4.98 9.44 3.89
C LEU A 50 -5.07 10.46 2.76
N LYS A 51 -4.63 10.10 1.56
CA LYS A 51 -4.71 10.99 0.39
C LYS A 51 -6.16 11.28 0.01
N THR A 52 -7.03 10.28 0.11
CA THR A 52 -8.46 10.45 -0.16
C THR A 52 -9.09 11.40 0.84
N GLU A 53 -8.78 11.28 2.12
CA GLU A 53 -9.24 12.21 3.16
C GLU A 53 -8.76 13.63 2.89
N GLN A 54 -7.48 13.80 2.59
CA GLN A 54 -6.90 15.11 2.29
C GLN A 54 -7.58 15.76 1.09
N LYS A 55 -7.82 14.99 0.02
CA LYS A 55 -8.51 15.49 -1.17
C LYS A 55 -9.95 15.85 -0.88
N THR A 56 -10.64 15.07 -0.07
CA THR A 56 -12.02 15.35 0.34
C THR A 56 -12.09 16.63 1.15
N GLU A 57 -11.20 16.81 2.13
CA GLU A 57 -11.13 18.03 2.94
C GLU A 57 -10.83 19.26 2.08
N GLU A 58 -9.88 19.13 1.15
CA GLU A 58 -9.52 20.20 0.23
C GLU A 58 -10.70 20.59 -0.66
N LEU A 59 -11.42 19.60 -1.19
CA LEU A 59 -12.61 19.84 -1.99
C LEU A 59 -13.72 20.52 -1.19
N GLU A 60 -13.97 20.07 0.03
CA GLU A 60 -14.97 20.68 0.92
C GLU A 60 -14.61 22.12 1.23
N ALA A 61 -13.33 22.40 1.53
CA ALA A 61 -12.87 23.75 1.80
C ALA A 61 -13.01 24.65 0.57
N ASN A 62 -12.71 24.15 -0.62
CA ASN A 62 -12.88 24.90 -1.86
C ASN A 62 -14.35 25.17 -2.16
N MET A 63 -15.22 24.21 -1.94
CA MET A 63 -16.67 24.38 -2.10
C MET A 63 -17.23 25.41 -1.15
N GLU A 64 -16.82 25.41 0.11
CA GLU A 64 -17.22 26.42 1.10
C GLU A 64 -16.74 27.80 0.70
N HIS A 65 -15.52 27.91 0.21
CA HIS A 65 -14.95 29.17 -0.25
C HIS A 65 -15.73 29.70 -1.46
N GLU A 66 -16.02 28.86 -2.45
CA GLU A 66 -16.81 29.26 -3.63
C GLU A 66 -18.23 29.66 -3.25
N LYS A 67 -18.84 28.95 -2.33
CA LYS A 67 -20.16 29.27 -1.81
C LYS A 67 -20.18 30.64 -1.14
N ALA A 68 -19.20 30.91 -0.29
CA ALA A 68 -19.07 32.19 0.40
C ALA A 68 -18.87 33.34 -0.61
N ALA A 69 -18.04 33.13 -1.62
CA ALA A 69 -17.81 34.11 -2.67
C ALA A 69 -19.07 34.40 -3.49
N ALA A 70 -19.82 33.34 -3.82
CA ALA A 70 -21.09 33.47 -4.56
C ALA A 70 -22.12 34.24 -3.73
N LEU A 71 -22.22 33.95 -2.44
CA LEU A 71 -23.14 34.67 -1.54
C LEU A 71 -22.78 36.14 -1.42
N GLU A 72 -21.50 36.45 -1.31
CA GLU A 72 -21.04 37.83 -1.23
C GLU A 72 -21.35 38.60 -2.52
N GLN A 73 -21.11 37.99 -3.66
CA GLN A 73 -21.46 38.57 -4.95
C GLN A 73 -22.95 38.85 -5.09
N LEU A 74 -23.78 37.92 -4.64
CA LEU A 74 -25.25 38.08 -4.64
C LEU A 74 -25.68 39.22 -3.75
N ARG A 75 -25.09 39.36 -2.57
CA ARG A 75 -25.34 40.50 -1.67
C ARG A 75 -25.00 41.83 -2.32
N GLU A 76 -23.84 41.92 -2.98
CA GLU A 76 -23.43 43.14 -3.66
C GLU A 76 -24.39 43.51 -4.79
N GLU A 77 -24.83 42.53 -5.59
CA GLU A 77 -25.81 42.75 -6.64
C GLU A 77 -27.16 43.20 -6.07
N THR A 78 -27.61 42.60 -4.99
CA THR A 78 -28.86 42.98 -4.31
C THR A 78 -28.79 44.42 -3.80
N LYS A 79 -27.68 44.80 -3.18
CA LYS A 79 -27.44 46.17 -2.73
C LYS A 79 -27.52 47.17 -3.85
N LYS A 80 -26.91 46.85 -5.00
CA LYS A 80 -26.94 47.72 -6.18
C LYS A 80 -28.37 47.89 -6.72
N GLN A 81 -29.12 46.80 -6.79
CA GLN A 81 -30.50 46.84 -7.24
C GLN A 81 -31.38 47.68 -6.29
N LEU A 82 -31.20 47.51 -4.97
CA LEU A 82 -31.94 48.32 -3.99
C LEU A 82 -31.58 49.78 -4.04
N ALA A 83 -30.32 50.12 -4.32
CA ALA A 83 -29.88 51.50 -4.48
C ALA A 83 -30.45 52.19 -5.74
N GLN A 84 -30.83 51.44 -6.75
CA GLN A 84 -31.40 51.96 -7.98
C GLN A 84 -32.93 52.21 -7.91
N VAL A 85 -33.55 51.63 -6.91
CA VAL A 85 -34.97 51.80 -6.66
C VAL A 85 -35.18 53.06 -5.80
#